data_9c8a0a53cadc31a0753990d83ada0e19
#
_entry.id   9c8a0a53cadc31a0753990d83ada0e19
#
_cell.length_a   1.000
_cell.length_b   1.000
_cell.length_c   1.000
_cell.angle_alpha   90.00
_cell.angle_beta   90.00
_cell.angle_gamma   90.00
#
_symmetry.space_group_name_H-M   'P 1'
#
loop_
_entity.id
_entity.type
_entity.pdbx_description
1 polymer ?
#
loop_
_entity_poly.entity_id
_entity_poly.type
_entity_poly.pdbx_seq_one_letter_code
_entity_poly.pdbx_strand_id
1 'polypeptide(L)'
;MAVLLTIFVILVLMGVGFSFMPVLPGPPFAILGIMLIPLWPELAGRVDDLSWWVAGSLAMLGLVITVVDIASPYLAKLYEGVLGKSSRPAAIGSAVGLFLGVVLSLVSACSGVAIPVLAALPLPLVLVTPFLGAMAGEASVNGPTTESSKARMSRIVRSAFVQWLGLLTTILLKAGYCMLVLPVGVWLIIRMW
;
A
#
# COMPACT_ATOMS: atom_id res chain seq x y z
N MET A 1 14.01 -16.30 21.14
CA MET A 1 13.22 -16.61 19.92
C MET A 1 11.82 -15.97 19.91
N ALA A 2 10.93 -16.33 20.84
CA ALA A 2 9.54 -15.82 20.78
C ALA A 2 9.44 -14.28 20.74
N VAL A 3 10.19 -13.56 21.56
CA VAL A 3 10.17 -12.09 21.61
C VAL A 3 10.60 -11.48 20.27
N LEU A 4 11.71 -11.93 19.69
CA LEU A 4 12.19 -11.46 18.38
C LEU A 4 11.15 -11.72 17.28
N LEU A 5 10.62 -12.95 17.23
CA LEU A 5 9.59 -13.33 16.25
C LEU A 5 8.34 -12.45 16.40
N THR A 6 7.90 -12.21 17.62
CA THR A 6 6.73 -11.35 17.88
C THR A 6 6.97 -9.92 17.41
N ILE A 7 8.10 -9.31 17.76
CA ILE A 7 8.45 -7.95 17.35
C ILE A 7 8.54 -7.89 15.82
N PHE A 8 9.23 -8.84 15.19
CA PHE A 8 9.37 -8.92 13.73
C PHE A 8 8.01 -8.98 13.06
N VAL A 9 7.12 -9.90 13.48
CA VAL A 9 5.78 -10.07 12.89
C VAL A 9 4.95 -8.79 13.07
N ILE A 10 4.98 -8.17 14.25
CA ILE A 10 4.27 -6.92 14.50
C ILE A 10 4.76 -5.82 13.55
N LEU A 11 6.07 -5.64 13.40
CA LEU A 11 6.63 -4.63 12.50
C LEU A 11 6.23 -4.87 11.04
N VAL A 12 6.28 -6.11 10.57
CA VAL A 12 5.88 -6.43 9.20
C VAL A 12 4.37 -6.23 9.00
N LEU A 13 3.53 -6.64 9.96
CA LEU A 13 2.08 -6.41 9.89
C LEU A 13 1.73 -4.92 9.92
N MET A 14 2.46 -4.11 10.72
CA MET A 14 2.34 -2.65 10.66
C MET A 14 2.72 -2.13 9.27
N GLY A 15 3.81 -2.65 8.68
CA GLY A 15 4.21 -2.33 7.31
C GLY A 15 3.12 -2.65 6.29
N VAL A 16 2.47 -3.81 6.38
CA VAL A 16 1.31 -4.18 5.55
C VAL A 16 0.16 -3.19 5.76
N GLY A 17 -0.22 -2.91 7.01
CA GLY A 17 -1.31 -1.98 7.33
C GLY A 17 -1.07 -0.57 6.79
N PHE A 18 0.14 -0.04 6.97
CA PHE A 18 0.51 1.29 6.43
C PHE A 18 0.67 1.31 4.91
N SER A 19 0.88 0.17 4.26
CA SER A 19 0.91 0.09 2.80
C SER A 19 -0.42 0.51 2.15
N PHE A 20 -1.52 0.37 2.87
CA PHE A 20 -2.84 0.85 2.41
C PHE A 20 -3.06 2.34 2.63
N MET A 21 -2.18 3.02 3.36
CA MET A 21 -2.27 4.47 3.57
C MET A 21 -1.35 5.19 2.58
N PRO A 22 -1.87 6.18 1.80
CA PRO A 22 -1.09 6.86 0.77
C PRO A 22 0.00 7.77 1.34
N VAL A 23 -0.13 8.21 2.59
CA VAL A 23 0.78 9.16 3.25
C VAL A 23 1.85 8.45 4.07
N LEU A 24 1.57 7.23 4.57
CA LEU A 24 2.50 6.51 5.44
C LEU A 24 3.27 5.45 4.63
N PRO A 25 4.60 5.47 4.71
CA PRO A 25 5.41 4.47 4.05
C PRO A 25 5.35 3.15 4.84
N GLY A 26 4.78 2.10 4.24
CA GLY A 26 4.74 0.75 4.82
C GLY A 26 6.11 0.05 4.86
N PRO A 27 6.90 0.08 3.76
CA PRO A 27 8.18 -0.64 3.67
C PRO A 27 9.19 -0.34 4.78
N PRO A 28 9.35 0.89 5.31
CA PRO A 28 10.29 1.15 6.41
C PRO A 28 10.07 0.29 7.64
N PHE A 29 8.84 -0.05 8.00
CA PHE A 29 8.56 -0.94 9.13
C PHE A 29 9.03 -2.37 8.86
N ALA A 30 8.83 -2.87 7.64
CA ALA A 30 9.33 -4.18 7.23
C ALA A 30 10.87 -4.19 7.15
N ILE A 31 11.51 -3.10 6.70
CA ILE A 31 12.97 -2.93 6.71
C ILE A 31 13.50 -2.99 8.16
N LEU A 32 12.88 -2.26 9.08
CA LEU A 32 13.25 -2.31 10.49
C LEU A 32 13.12 -3.73 11.03
N GLY A 33 12.03 -4.42 10.71
CA GLY A 33 11.81 -5.80 11.12
C GLY A 33 12.91 -6.74 10.64
N ILE A 34 13.24 -6.72 9.34
CA ILE A 34 14.24 -7.63 8.76
C ILE A 34 15.65 -7.31 9.23
N MET A 35 16.00 -6.04 9.42
CA MET A 35 17.31 -5.62 9.91
C MET A 35 17.49 -5.90 11.41
N LEU A 36 16.40 -5.98 12.18
CA LEU A 36 16.46 -6.34 13.59
C LEU A 36 16.98 -7.77 13.82
N ILE A 37 16.73 -8.68 12.86
CA ILE A 37 17.09 -10.08 12.98
C ILE A 37 18.61 -10.28 13.16
N PRO A 38 19.48 -9.84 12.22
CA PRO A 38 20.92 -10.00 12.37
C PRO A 38 21.53 -9.13 13.48
N LEU A 39 20.83 -8.08 13.92
CA LEU A 39 21.27 -7.20 15.00
C LEU A 39 20.84 -7.70 16.41
N TRP A 40 20.08 -8.78 16.49
CA TRP A 40 19.57 -9.29 17.77
C TRP A 40 20.70 -9.85 18.61
N PRO A 41 20.91 -9.37 19.88
CA PRO A 41 22.08 -9.72 20.68
C PRO A 41 22.26 -11.22 20.92
N GLU A 42 21.15 -11.95 21.09
CA GLU A 42 21.18 -13.41 21.33
C GLU A 42 21.60 -14.20 20.08
N LEU A 43 21.55 -13.61 18.91
CA LEU A 43 21.94 -14.21 17.63
C LEU A 43 23.32 -13.78 17.15
N ALA A 44 23.95 -12.79 17.80
CA ALA A 44 25.18 -12.14 17.34
C ALA A 44 26.33 -13.13 17.03
N GLY A 45 26.39 -14.28 17.73
CA GLY A 45 27.38 -15.34 17.46
C GLY A 45 26.95 -16.38 16.43
N ARG A 46 25.73 -16.30 15.86
CA ARG A 46 25.17 -17.28 14.91
C ARG A 46 24.85 -16.65 13.55
N VAL A 47 25.04 -15.34 13.42
CA VAL A 47 24.79 -14.62 12.17
C VAL A 47 25.89 -14.95 11.18
N ASP A 48 25.51 -15.55 10.07
CA ASP A 48 26.42 -15.83 8.94
C ASP A 48 26.33 -14.73 7.88
N ASP A 49 27.32 -14.70 6.98
CA ASP A 49 27.36 -13.73 5.88
C ASP A 49 26.09 -13.77 5.02
N LEU A 50 25.52 -14.97 4.82
CA LEU A 50 24.28 -15.13 4.04
C LEU A 50 23.11 -14.40 4.69
N SER A 51 22.99 -14.44 6.02
CA SER A 51 21.92 -13.75 6.75
C SER A 51 22.03 -12.23 6.56
N TRP A 52 23.24 -11.67 6.60
CA TRP A 52 23.49 -10.27 6.31
C TRP A 52 23.16 -9.89 4.87
N TRP A 53 23.57 -10.74 3.90
CA TRP A 53 23.27 -10.50 2.49
C TRP A 53 21.76 -10.53 2.22
N VAL A 54 21.04 -11.48 2.78
CA VAL A 54 19.58 -11.58 2.61
C VAL A 54 18.88 -10.39 3.26
N ALA A 55 19.19 -10.07 4.52
CA ALA A 55 18.56 -8.93 5.21
C ALA A 55 18.89 -7.62 4.51
N GLY A 56 20.16 -7.41 4.11
CA GLY A 56 20.63 -6.21 3.41
C GLY A 56 19.99 -6.04 2.04
N SER A 57 19.87 -7.11 1.25
CA SER A 57 19.24 -7.04 -0.08
C SER A 57 17.74 -6.73 0.01
N LEU A 58 17.05 -7.31 0.99
CA LEU A 58 15.64 -6.97 1.25
C LEU A 58 15.47 -5.54 1.76
N ALA A 59 16.35 -5.07 2.63
CA ALA A 59 16.34 -3.68 3.08
C ALA A 59 16.55 -2.70 1.91
N MET A 60 17.51 -2.98 1.03
CA MET A 60 17.74 -2.18 -0.18
C MET A 60 16.54 -2.19 -1.11
N LEU A 61 15.92 -3.34 -1.34
CA LEU A 61 14.69 -3.44 -2.13
C LEU A 61 13.56 -2.59 -1.50
N GLY A 62 13.41 -2.65 -0.18
CA GLY A 62 12.43 -1.84 0.55
C GLY A 62 12.69 -0.34 0.45
N LEU A 63 13.96 0.08 0.46
CA LEU A 63 14.32 1.48 0.23
C LEU A 63 13.95 1.92 -1.18
N VAL A 64 14.24 1.11 -2.20
CA VAL A 64 13.84 1.41 -3.59
C VAL A 64 12.34 1.57 -3.69
N ILE A 65 11.56 0.66 -3.09
CA ILE A 65 10.10 0.74 -3.09
C ILE A 65 9.62 2.00 -2.36
N THR A 66 10.25 2.37 -1.26
CA THR A 66 9.94 3.62 -0.53
C THR A 66 10.19 4.85 -1.40
N VAL A 67 11.30 4.88 -2.14
CA VAL A 67 11.60 5.97 -3.08
C VAL A 67 10.56 6.01 -4.20
N VAL A 68 10.18 4.85 -4.76
CA VAL A 68 9.12 4.76 -5.78
C VAL A 68 7.77 5.25 -5.23
N ASP A 69 7.45 4.93 -3.97
CA ASP A 69 6.23 5.41 -3.31
C ASP A 69 6.21 6.94 -3.16
N ILE A 70 7.32 7.52 -2.72
CA ILE A 70 7.49 8.99 -2.64
C ILE A 70 7.40 9.61 -4.04
N ALA A 71 7.90 8.91 -5.06
CA ALA A 71 7.83 9.33 -6.46
C ALA A 71 6.47 9.01 -7.12
N SER A 72 5.51 8.43 -6.40
CA SER A 72 4.21 8.01 -6.94
C SER A 72 3.42 9.10 -7.71
N PRO A 73 3.49 10.41 -7.37
CA PRO A 73 2.89 11.45 -8.19
C PRO A 73 3.47 11.50 -9.62
N TYR A 74 4.73 11.09 -9.80
CA TYR A 74 5.36 11.01 -11.13
C TYR A 74 4.91 9.77 -11.90
N LEU A 75 4.61 8.65 -11.20
CA LEU A 75 4.01 7.46 -11.82
C LEU A 75 2.63 7.77 -12.38
N ALA A 76 1.82 8.55 -11.66
CA ALA A 76 0.53 9.01 -12.17
C ALA A 76 0.69 9.77 -13.50
N LYS A 77 1.73 10.61 -13.64
CA LYS A 77 2.03 11.31 -14.90
C LYS A 77 2.41 10.36 -16.05
N LEU A 78 3.06 9.24 -15.77
CA LEU A 78 3.34 8.22 -16.80
C LEU A 78 2.04 7.60 -17.32
N TYR A 79 1.11 7.27 -16.43
CA TYR A 79 -0.22 6.79 -16.84
C TYR A 79 -1.02 7.86 -17.58
N GLU A 80 -0.88 9.14 -17.21
CA GLU A 80 -1.49 10.27 -17.92
C GLU A 80 -1.00 10.38 -19.38
N GLY A 81 0.26 10.04 -19.64
CA GLY A 81 0.81 10.01 -21.02
C GLY A 81 0.11 8.98 -21.90
N VAL A 82 -0.32 7.87 -21.34
CA VAL A 82 -0.96 6.75 -22.08
C VAL A 82 -2.49 6.85 -22.08
N LEU A 83 -3.08 7.19 -20.93
CA LEU A 83 -4.52 7.13 -20.69
C LEU A 83 -5.23 8.49 -20.70
N GLY A 84 -4.47 9.60 -20.67
CA GLY A 84 -4.99 10.97 -20.66
C GLY A 84 -4.89 11.62 -19.28
N LYS A 85 -4.93 12.95 -19.29
CA LYS A 85 -4.72 13.78 -18.09
C LYS A 85 -5.76 13.49 -17.02
N SER A 86 -5.29 13.35 -15.80
CA SER A 86 -6.08 13.33 -14.58
C SER A 86 -6.18 14.75 -14.00
N SER A 87 -7.28 15.05 -13.31
CA SER A 87 -7.48 16.34 -12.67
C SER A 87 -7.02 16.29 -11.19
N ARG A 88 -6.64 17.47 -10.64
CA ARG A 88 -6.35 17.59 -9.20
C ARG A 88 -7.53 17.18 -8.32
N PRO A 89 -8.80 17.56 -8.63
CA PRO A 89 -9.97 17.09 -7.88
C PRO A 89 -10.15 15.58 -7.88
N ALA A 90 -9.86 14.87 -8.98
CA ALA A 90 -9.88 13.42 -9.01
C ALA A 90 -8.82 12.81 -8.08
N ALA A 91 -7.62 13.39 -8.04
CA ALA A 91 -6.55 12.94 -7.13
C ALA A 91 -6.95 13.14 -5.65
N ILE A 92 -7.49 14.30 -5.30
CA ILE A 92 -7.99 14.59 -3.95
C ILE A 92 -9.14 13.63 -3.60
N GLY A 93 -10.10 13.46 -4.51
CA GLY A 93 -11.22 12.55 -4.34
C GLY A 93 -10.78 11.11 -4.13
N SER A 94 -9.77 10.65 -4.88
CA SER A 94 -9.17 9.32 -4.71
C SER A 94 -8.54 9.14 -3.32
N ALA A 95 -7.80 10.13 -2.83
CA ALA A 95 -7.18 10.09 -1.52
C ALA A 95 -8.23 10.07 -0.39
N VAL A 96 -9.27 10.90 -0.49
CA VAL A 96 -10.39 10.92 0.44
C VAL A 96 -11.16 9.59 0.40
N GLY A 97 -11.43 9.07 -0.80
CA GLY A 97 -12.07 7.77 -0.99
C GLY A 97 -11.27 6.64 -0.35
N LEU A 98 -9.94 6.62 -0.52
CA LEU A 98 -9.09 5.63 0.12
C LEU A 98 -9.15 5.73 1.65
N PHE A 99 -9.05 6.95 2.19
CA PHE A 99 -9.15 7.16 3.64
C PHE A 99 -10.50 6.65 4.18
N LEU A 100 -11.60 6.98 3.53
CA LEU A 100 -12.92 6.49 3.88
C LEU A 100 -13.01 4.96 3.76
N GLY A 101 -12.42 4.38 2.71
CA GLY A 101 -12.34 2.94 2.50
C GLY A 101 -11.61 2.22 3.64
N VAL A 102 -10.48 2.76 4.09
CA VAL A 102 -9.72 2.22 5.23
C VAL A 102 -10.53 2.31 6.51
N VAL A 103 -11.15 3.46 6.81
CA VAL A 103 -12.00 3.64 8.00
C VAL A 103 -13.18 2.66 7.99
N LEU A 104 -13.90 2.57 6.86
CA LEU A 104 -15.02 1.64 6.72
C LEU A 104 -14.57 0.18 6.83
N SER A 105 -13.38 -0.14 6.31
CA SER A 105 -12.79 -1.48 6.41
C SER A 105 -12.46 -1.84 7.86
N LEU A 106 -11.90 -0.90 8.64
CA LEU A 106 -11.62 -1.11 10.06
C LEU A 106 -12.93 -1.32 10.85
N VAL A 107 -13.93 -0.48 10.61
CA VAL A 107 -15.25 -0.63 11.23
C VAL A 107 -15.88 -1.98 10.86
N SER A 108 -15.81 -2.35 9.59
CA SER A 108 -16.34 -3.64 9.10
C SER A 108 -15.59 -4.82 9.71
N ALA A 109 -14.25 -4.75 9.83
CA ALA A 109 -13.45 -5.80 10.46
C ALA A 109 -13.78 -5.96 11.94
N CYS A 110 -13.95 -4.85 12.67
CA CYS A 110 -14.38 -4.88 14.09
C CYS A 110 -15.79 -5.46 14.25
N SER A 111 -16.69 -5.16 13.31
CA SER A 111 -18.07 -5.69 13.31
C SER A 111 -18.13 -7.13 12.80
N GLY A 112 -17.20 -7.56 12.00
CA GLY A 112 -17.09 -8.91 11.40
C GLY A 112 -16.87 -10.02 12.43
N VAL A 113 -16.42 -9.66 13.64
CA VAL A 113 -16.37 -10.60 14.79
C VAL A 113 -17.77 -11.11 15.13
N ALA A 114 -18.80 -10.25 14.93
CA ALA A 114 -20.20 -10.61 15.20
C ALA A 114 -20.93 -11.15 13.95
N ILE A 115 -20.53 -10.75 12.74
CA ILE A 115 -21.19 -11.10 11.48
C ILE A 115 -20.14 -11.50 10.42
N PRO A 116 -19.94 -12.80 10.14
CA PRO A 116 -18.88 -13.28 9.25
C PRO A 116 -18.87 -12.68 7.84
N VAL A 117 -20.05 -12.31 7.31
CA VAL A 117 -20.16 -11.68 5.97
C VAL A 117 -19.46 -10.32 5.93
N LEU A 118 -19.45 -9.56 7.04
CA LEU A 118 -18.76 -8.27 7.13
C LEU A 118 -17.24 -8.42 7.14
N ALA A 119 -16.72 -9.57 7.54
CA ALA A 119 -15.27 -9.83 7.54
C ALA A 119 -14.69 -9.90 6.11
N ALA A 120 -15.49 -10.18 5.09
CA ALA A 120 -15.07 -10.24 3.70
C ALA A 120 -15.08 -8.87 2.98
N LEU A 121 -15.73 -7.84 3.56
CA LEU A 121 -15.89 -6.52 2.95
C LEU A 121 -14.66 -5.59 2.99
N PRO A 122 -13.70 -5.69 3.93
CA PRO A 122 -12.59 -4.75 4.02
C PRO A 122 -11.80 -4.59 2.72
N LEU A 123 -11.46 -5.69 2.06
CA LEU A 123 -10.63 -5.67 0.86
C LEU A 123 -11.33 -5.02 -0.35
N PRO A 124 -12.58 -5.37 -0.70
CA PRO A 124 -13.33 -4.66 -1.73
C PRO A 124 -13.53 -3.16 -1.42
N LEU A 125 -13.78 -2.80 -0.17
CA LEU A 125 -13.97 -1.39 0.21
C LEU A 125 -12.72 -0.57 -0.06
N VAL A 126 -11.53 -1.03 0.36
CA VAL A 126 -10.27 -0.34 0.13
C VAL A 126 -9.96 -0.20 -1.36
N LEU A 127 -10.38 -1.14 -2.19
CA LEU A 127 -10.13 -1.10 -3.63
C LEU A 127 -11.12 -0.21 -4.39
N VAL A 128 -12.40 -0.22 -4.02
CA VAL A 128 -13.46 0.47 -4.77
C VAL A 128 -13.62 1.93 -4.36
N THR A 129 -13.48 2.25 -3.07
CA THR A 129 -13.70 3.61 -2.56
C THR A 129 -12.77 4.67 -3.16
N PRO A 130 -11.47 4.42 -3.46
CA PRO A 130 -10.62 5.40 -4.13
C PRO A 130 -11.10 5.71 -5.55
N PHE A 131 -11.61 4.71 -6.26
CA PHE A 131 -12.17 4.90 -7.60
C PHE A 131 -13.44 5.77 -7.55
N LEU A 132 -14.36 5.46 -6.64
CA LEU A 132 -15.57 6.24 -6.46
C LEU A 132 -15.26 7.67 -5.99
N GLY A 133 -14.30 7.83 -5.09
CA GLY A 133 -13.81 9.12 -4.64
C GLY A 133 -13.21 9.94 -5.78
N ALA A 134 -12.40 9.33 -6.65
CA ALA A 134 -11.86 9.99 -7.83
C ALA A 134 -12.95 10.41 -8.82
N MET A 135 -13.96 9.56 -9.03
CA MET A 135 -15.14 9.91 -9.86
C MET A 135 -15.90 11.10 -9.28
N ALA A 136 -16.17 11.11 -7.99
CA ALA A 136 -16.84 12.22 -7.30
C ALA A 136 -16.03 13.52 -7.38
N GLY A 137 -14.72 13.43 -7.17
CA GLY A 137 -13.80 14.58 -7.32
C GLY A 137 -13.81 15.16 -8.73
N GLU A 138 -13.73 14.31 -9.76
CA GLU A 138 -13.79 14.76 -11.16
C GLU A 138 -15.17 15.31 -11.52
N ALA A 139 -16.25 14.72 -11.01
CA ALA A 139 -17.60 15.18 -11.25
C ALA A 139 -17.89 16.57 -10.67
N SER A 140 -17.17 16.94 -9.60
CA SER A 140 -17.28 18.28 -8.98
C SER A 140 -16.70 19.40 -9.85
N VAL A 141 -15.89 19.06 -10.86
CA VAL A 141 -15.33 20.04 -11.80
C VAL A 141 -16.39 20.42 -12.82
N ASN A 142 -16.70 21.72 -12.90
CA ASN A 142 -17.54 22.25 -13.96
C ASN A 142 -16.79 22.10 -15.30
N GLY A 143 -17.21 21.13 -16.10
CA GLY A 143 -16.73 20.96 -17.46
C GLY A 143 -17.22 22.10 -18.38
N PRO A 144 -16.67 22.19 -19.61
CA PRO A 144 -17.17 23.14 -20.60
C PRO A 144 -18.68 23.00 -20.77
N THR A 145 -19.40 24.13 -20.80
CA THR A 145 -20.87 24.16 -20.92
C THR A 145 -21.40 23.48 -22.18
N THR A 146 -20.52 23.27 -23.17
CA THR A 146 -20.82 22.63 -24.47
C THR A 146 -20.55 21.13 -24.50
N GLU A 147 -20.02 20.54 -23.40
CA GLU A 147 -19.67 19.13 -23.35
C GLU A 147 -20.93 18.25 -23.30
N SER A 148 -21.02 17.25 -24.19
CA SER A 148 -22.13 16.28 -24.14
C SER A 148 -22.04 15.42 -22.88
N SER A 149 -23.20 14.96 -22.37
CA SER A 149 -23.26 14.11 -21.17
C SER A 149 -22.39 12.84 -21.29
N LYS A 150 -22.32 12.23 -22.48
CA LYS A 150 -21.48 11.06 -22.75
C LYS A 150 -19.99 11.39 -22.67
N ALA A 151 -19.57 12.52 -23.24
CA ALA A 151 -18.16 12.96 -23.21
C ALA A 151 -17.73 13.26 -21.77
N ARG A 152 -18.58 13.95 -21.00
CA ARG A 152 -18.34 14.22 -19.58
C ARG A 152 -18.17 12.94 -18.76
N MET A 153 -19.07 11.96 -18.92
CA MET A 153 -18.98 10.67 -18.22
C MET A 153 -17.70 9.92 -18.59
N SER A 154 -17.37 9.86 -19.88
CA SER A 154 -16.12 9.23 -20.35
C SER A 154 -14.88 9.88 -19.74
N ARG A 155 -14.84 11.21 -19.64
CA ARG A 155 -13.75 11.94 -19.00
C ARG A 155 -13.64 11.60 -17.51
N ILE A 156 -14.76 11.61 -16.78
CA ILE A 156 -14.83 11.29 -15.34
C ILE A 156 -14.28 9.88 -15.10
N VAL A 157 -14.78 8.88 -15.81
CA VAL A 157 -14.36 7.48 -15.64
C VAL A 157 -12.88 7.32 -15.98
N ARG A 158 -12.40 7.92 -17.08
CA ARG A 158 -11.01 7.81 -17.50
C ARG A 158 -10.06 8.45 -16.50
N SER A 159 -10.35 9.66 -16.01
CA SER A 159 -9.56 10.36 -15.00
C SER A 159 -9.52 9.57 -13.69
N ALA A 160 -10.67 9.05 -13.23
CA ALA A 160 -10.76 8.23 -12.04
C ALA A 160 -9.95 6.93 -12.18
N PHE A 161 -9.99 6.28 -13.36
CA PHE A 161 -9.27 5.05 -13.62
C PHE A 161 -7.74 5.24 -13.59
N VAL A 162 -7.24 6.34 -14.16
CA VAL A 162 -5.80 6.68 -14.10
C VAL A 162 -5.32 6.83 -12.67
N GLN A 163 -6.07 7.58 -11.84
CA GLN A 163 -5.73 7.77 -10.43
C GLN A 163 -5.79 6.48 -9.65
N TRP A 164 -6.82 5.68 -9.88
CA TRP A 164 -7.00 4.38 -9.23
C TRP A 164 -5.87 3.41 -9.57
N LEU A 165 -5.44 3.33 -10.84
CA LEU A 165 -4.33 2.49 -11.26
C LEU A 165 -3.01 2.91 -10.59
N GLY A 166 -2.72 4.21 -10.55
CA GLY A 166 -1.51 4.72 -9.89
C GLY A 166 -1.46 4.33 -8.41
N LEU A 167 -2.59 4.51 -7.71
CA LEU A 167 -2.72 4.19 -6.31
C LEU A 167 -2.67 2.67 -6.07
N LEU A 168 -3.36 1.88 -6.89
CA LEU A 168 -3.35 0.42 -6.79
C LEU A 168 -1.94 -0.15 -6.99
N THR A 169 -1.20 0.36 -7.97
CA THR A 169 0.18 -0.07 -8.23
C THR A 169 1.07 0.15 -7.02
N THR A 170 1.00 1.31 -6.38
CA THR A 170 1.82 1.60 -5.18
C THR A 170 1.42 0.75 -3.98
N ILE A 171 0.12 0.53 -3.76
CA ILE A 171 -0.36 -0.36 -2.70
C ILE A 171 0.14 -1.79 -2.92
N LEU A 172 -0.03 -2.32 -4.13
CA LEU A 172 0.41 -3.69 -4.45
C LEU A 172 1.93 -3.86 -4.31
N LEU A 173 2.70 -2.86 -4.72
CA LEU A 173 4.15 -2.90 -4.59
C LEU A 173 4.59 -2.93 -3.12
N LYS A 174 4.01 -2.04 -2.29
CA LYS A 174 4.32 -1.96 -0.85
C LYS A 174 3.86 -3.21 -0.09
N ALA A 175 2.61 -3.61 -0.28
CA ALA A 175 2.06 -4.78 0.38
C ALA A 175 2.76 -6.07 -0.07
N GLY A 176 3.05 -6.21 -1.37
CA GLY A 176 3.80 -7.34 -1.91
C GLY A 176 5.19 -7.46 -1.32
N TYR A 177 5.90 -6.34 -1.15
CA TYR A 177 7.19 -6.32 -0.46
C TYR A 177 7.07 -6.80 0.99
N CYS A 178 6.14 -6.24 1.77
CA CYS A 178 5.94 -6.63 3.16
C CYS A 178 5.57 -8.13 3.28
N MET A 179 4.72 -8.62 2.37
CA MET A 179 4.36 -10.05 2.31
C MET A 179 5.54 -10.95 1.95
N LEU A 180 6.50 -10.47 1.15
CA LEU A 180 7.72 -11.19 0.82
C LEU A 180 8.69 -11.21 2.01
N VAL A 181 8.83 -10.10 2.73
CA VAL A 181 9.71 -10.01 3.91
C VAL A 181 9.27 -10.97 5.02
N LEU A 182 7.97 -11.21 5.19
CA LEU A 182 7.44 -12.03 6.27
C LEU A 182 7.98 -13.47 6.25
N PRO A 183 7.80 -14.27 5.19
CA PRO A 183 8.30 -15.65 5.16
C PRO A 183 9.83 -15.73 5.18
N VAL A 184 10.51 -14.78 4.53
CA VAL A 184 11.98 -14.76 4.52
C VAL A 184 12.54 -14.45 5.90
N GLY A 185 11.95 -13.49 6.62
CA GLY A 185 12.39 -13.16 7.97
C GLY A 185 12.11 -14.30 8.97
N VAL A 186 10.94 -14.95 8.86
CA VAL A 186 10.66 -16.16 9.67
C VAL A 186 11.67 -17.27 9.37
N TRP A 187 11.99 -17.51 8.10
CA TRP A 187 12.99 -18.48 7.70
C TRP A 187 14.39 -18.14 8.27
N LEU A 188 14.82 -16.86 8.22
CA LEU A 188 16.07 -16.41 8.81
C LEU A 188 16.11 -16.67 10.32
N ILE A 189 15.04 -16.32 11.05
CA ILE A 189 14.95 -16.54 12.50
C ILE A 189 15.08 -18.03 12.83
N ILE A 190 14.36 -18.90 12.11
CA ILE A 190 14.40 -20.35 12.33
C ILE A 190 15.80 -20.90 12.02
N ARG A 191 16.44 -20.43 10.96
CA ARG A 191 17.77 -20.90 10.54
C ARG A 191 18.87 -20.53 11.54
N MET A 192 18.78 -19.37 12.18
CA MET A 192 19.80 -18.88 13.11
C MET A 192 19.57 -19.35 14.54
N TRP A 193 18.39 -19.88 14.87
CA TRP A 193 18.07 -20.38 16.22
C TRP A 193 18.44 -21.83 16.41
#